data_9ea1e9f76b5f09934d06ca2add57a43e
#
_entry.id   9ea1e9f76b5f09934d06ca2add57a43e
#
_cell.length_a   1.000
_cell.length_b   1.000
_cell.length_c   1.000
_cell.angle_alpha   90.00
_cell.angle_beta   90.00
_cell.angle_gamma   90.00
#
_symmetry.space_group_name_H-M   'P 1'
#
loop_
_entity.id
_entity.type
_entity.pdbx_description
1 polymer ?
#
loop_
_entity_poly.entity_id
_entity_poly.type
_entity_poly.pdbx_seq_one_letter_code
_entity_poly.pdbx_strand_id
1 'polypeptide(L)'
;MARPRPARILRDADPAHLTGARVGVFGFGNQGRAQAECLRDSGVAVRVLPRAGGPSEAAVTEAGFPVLRATDLGECDILAVLVPDEVQAELLNGPIRSHAAPGTLLLFAHGFTLREHPRLLREDLDAALVCPLGPGSLLRERFLEGGGLAGLFAAVQDFTGTAEARALAYAAAIGLTRAGLIETTLEEEVVSDLFAEQAVLVGGAVELMRAAWETLVEAGVSGEVAYYSCVEELRQILELVSRDGPAGMRSAISTTARYGGLTRGPRIVGEDARAEMRAALEEIRTGSFAAEWKQEQESGGGRLEDLTRREREHPMEAAGRRVRAELGPAGDADRDDPAEVDTGHPEI
;
A
#
# COMPACT_ATOMS: atom_id res chain seq x y z
N MET A 1 4.35 -14.93 25.72
CA MET A 1 3.96 -14.76 24.31
C MET A 1 3.62 -16.11 23.71
N ALA A 2 2.48 -16.22 23.00
CA ALA A 2 2.17 -17.39 22.20
C ALA A 2 3.22 -17.54 21.08
N ARG A 3 3.53 -18.80 20.69
CA ARG A 3 4.41 -19.01 19.53
C ARG A 3 3.67 -18.59 18.27
N PRO A 4 4.27 -17.76 17.38
CA PRO A 4 3.64 -17.37 16.14
C PRO A 4 3.37 -18.60 15.25
N ARG A 5 2.22 -18.61 14.59
CA ARG A 5 1.91 -19.62 13.57
C ARG A 5 2.76 -19.32 12.32
N PRO A 6 3.47 -20.29 11.74
CA PRO A 6 4.16 -20.07 10.48
C PRO A 6 3.15 -19.86 9.34
N ALA A 7 3.37 -18.86 8.52
CA ALA A 7 2.60 -18.65 7.30
C ALA A 7 3.15 -19.51 6.16
N ARG A 8 2.29 -19.90 5.22
CA ARG A 8 2.70 -20.54 3.97
C ARG A 8 3.21 -19.48 2.99
N ILE A 9 4.34 -19.77 2.35
CA ILE A 9 4.93 -18.90 1.32
C ILE A 9 4.71 -19.55 -0.04
N LEU A 10 3.99 -18.83 -0.91
CA LEU A 10 3.65 -19.26 -2.25
C LEU A 10 4.64 -18.63 -3.24
N ARG A 11 5.26 -19.47 -4.07
CA ARG A 11 6.24 -19.05 -5.09
C ARG A 11 5.90 -19.57 -6.48
N ASP A 12 5.01 -20.55 -6.53
CA ASP A 12 4.64 -21.22 -7.76
C ASP A 12 3.22 -20.83 -8.17
N ALA A 13 3.01 -20.58 -9.45
CA ALA A 13 1.71 -20.36 -10.03
C ALA A 13 1.73 -20.90 -11.47
N ASP A 14 0.63 -21.49 -11.91
CA ASP A 14 0.50 -21.94 -13.30
C ASP A 14 0.02 -20.78 -14.18
N PRO A 15 0.86 -20.24 -15.08
CA PRO A 15 0.50 -19.14 -15.96
C PRO A 15 -0.62 -19.52 -16.96
N ALA A 16 -0.91 -20.81 -17.14
CA ALA A 16 -1.99 -21.27 -18.01
C ALA A 16 -3.36 -20.69 -17.57
N HIS A 17 -3.55 -20.40 -16.28
CA HIS A 17 -4.79 -19.78 -15.78
C HIS A 17 -5.00 -18.32 -16.22
N LEU A 18 -4.01 -17.67 -16.83
CA LEU A 18 -4.14 -16.36 -17.48
C LEU A 18 -4.08 -16.43 -19.00
N THR A 19 -3.87 -17.60 -19.59
CA THR A 19 -3.77 -17.74 -21.05
C THR A 19 -5.08 -17.32 -21.71
N GLY A 20 -5.04 -16.24 -22.51
CA GLY A 20 -6.20 -15.69 -23.19
C GLY A 20 -7.15 -14.90 -22.28
N ALA A 21 -6.83 -14.75 -21.00
CA ALA A 21 -7.64 -13.96 -20.08
C ALA A 21 -7.60 -12.45 -20.43
N ARG A 22 -8.74 -11.80 -20.28
CA ARG A 22 -8.93 -10.37 -20.48
C ARG A 22 -9.02 -9.71 -19.10
N VAL A 23 -8.06 -8.85 -18.79
CA VAL A 23 -7.98 -8.18 -17.50
C VAL A 23 -8.44 -6.73 -17.65
N GLY A 24 -9.45 -6.35 -16.84
CA GLY A 24 -9.84 -4.95 -16.63
C GLY A 24 -9.19 -4.40 -15.37
N VAL A 25 -8.54 -3.26 -15.45
CA VAL A 25 -7.95 -2.56 -14.30
C VAL A 25 -8.76 -1.31 -14.02
N PHE A 26 -9.34 -1.20 -12.83
CA PHE A 26 -9.98 0.01 -12.34
C PHE A 26 -8.94 0.93 -11.70
N GLY A 27 -8.85 2.16 -12.22
CA GLY A 27 -7.87 3.14 -11.77
C GLY A 27 -6.53 3.06 -12.50
N PHE A 28 -5.86 4.21 -12.63
CA PHE A 28 -4.53 4.32 -13.25
C PHE A 28 -3.60 5.16 -12.37
N GLY A 29 -3.76 5.00 -11.05
CA GLY A 29 -2.88 5.59 -10.04
C GLY A 29 -1.64 4.72 -9.80
N ASN A 30 -1.04 4.84 -8.63
CA ASN A 30 0.22 4.19 -8.27
C ASN A 30 0.20 2.67 -8.51
N GLN A 31 -0.75 1.93 -7.93
CA GLN A 31 -0.87 0.48 -8.12
C GLN A 31 -1.45 0.13 -9.49
N GLY A 32 -2.50 0.81 -9.94
CA GLY A 32 -3.19 0.47 -11.18
C GLY A 32 -2.28 0.56 -12.41
N ARG A 33 -1.49 1.63 -12.52
CA ARG A 33 -0.51 1.79 -13.59
C ARG A 33 0.57 0.72 -13.55
N ALA A 34 1.20 0.53 -12.40
CA ALA A 34 2.29 -0.43 -12.26
C ALA A 34 1.84 -1.87 -12.58
N GLN A 35 0.69 -2.29 -12.06
CA GLN A 35 0.16 -3.63 -12.31
C GLN A 35 -0.26 -3.81 -13.77
N ALA A 36 -0.93 -2.81 -14.37
CA ALA A 36 -1.30 -2.86 -15.80
C ALA A 36 -0.07 -3.01 -16.71
N GLU A 37 1.00 -2.25 -16.45
CA GLU A 37 2.26 -2.33 -17.20
C GLU A 37 2.95 -3.68 -17.02
N CYS A 38 3.00 -4.23 -15.80
CA CYS A 38 3.58 -5.57 -15.56
C CYS A 38 2.78 -6.68 -16.26
N LEU A 39 1.45 -6.62 -16.22
CA LEU A 39 0.57 -7.56 -16.93
C LEU A 39 0.80 -7.53 -18.44
N ARG A 40 0.82 -6.31 -19.03
CA ARG A 40 1.09 -6.13 -20.45
C ARG A 40 2.44 -6.74 -20.86
N ASP A 41 3.48 -6.45 -20.10
CA ASP A 41 4.83 -6.96 -20.37
C ASP A 41 4.94 -8.48 -20.16
N SER A 42 4.00 -9.05 -19.39
CA SER A 42 3.81 -10.50 -19.25
C SER A 42 2.90 -11.12 -20.32
N GLY A 43 2.49 -10.35 -21.33
CA GLY A 43 1.68 -10.83 -22.46
C GLY A 43 0.19 -10.97 -22.18
N VAL A 44 -0.32 -10.40 -21.08
CA VAL A 44 -1.74 -10.43 -20.73
C VAL A 44 -2.50 -9.31 -21.42
N ALA A 45 -3.69 -9.59 -21.93
CA ALA A 45 -4.57 -8.58 -22.53
C ALA A 45 -5.18 -7.69 -21.44
N VAL A 46 -4.77 -6.42 -21.39
CA VAL A 46 -5.18 -5.45 -20.38
C VAL A 46 -5.96 -4.30 -21.00
N ARG A 47 -7.05 -3.93 -20.37
CA ARG A 47 -7.82 -2.70 -20.60
C ARG A 47 -7.92 -1.95 -19.28
N VAL A 48 -7.91 -0.62 -19.32
CA VAL A 48 -7.96 0.20 -18.10
C VAL A 48 -9.22 1.04 -18.08
N LEU A 49 -9.94 1.03 -16.97
CA LEU A 49 -11.07 1.93 -16.69
C LEU A 49 -10.55 3.10 -15.85
N PRO A 50 -10.26 4.26 -16.47
CA PRO A 50 -9.84 5.44 -15.75
C PRO A 50 -11.01 6.09 -15.00
N ARG A 51 -10.71 7.03 -14.11
CA ARG A 51 -11.72 7.91 -13.53
C ARG A 51 -12.35 8.76 -14.65
N ALA A 52 -13.67 8.81 -14.70
CA ALA A 52 -14.38 9.56 -15.72
C ALA A 52 -14.10 11.07 -15.57
N GLY A 53 -13.79 11.75 -16.69
CA GLY A 53 -13.59 13.19 -16.76
C GLY A 53 -12.30 13.70 -16.10
N GLY A 54 -11.40 12.81 -15.64
CA GLY A 54 -10.14 13.18 -15.01
C GLY A 54 -8.93 13.08 -15.95
N PRO A 55 -7.76 13.58 -15.53
CA PRO A 55 -6.51 13.50 -16.31
C PRO A 55 -6.05 12.06 -16.57
N SER A 56 -6.58 11.09 -15.84
CA SER A 56 -6.21 9.67 -15.95
C SER A 56 -6.59 9.04 -17.29
N GLU A 57 -7.62 9.51 -18.01
CA GLU A 57 -8.01 8.95 -19.32
C GLU A 57 -6.96 9.27 -20.39
N ALA A 58 -6.42 10.49 -20.39
CA ALA A 58 -5.31 10.86 -21.26
C ALA A 58 -4.06 10.04 -20.94
N ALA A 59 -3.72 9.88 -19.67
CA ALA A 59 -2.56 9.09 -19.23
C ALA A 59 -2.67 7.60 -19.62
N VAL A 60 -3.87 7.01 -19.55
CA VAL A 60 -4.12 5.61 -20.01
C VAL A 60 -3.84 5.48 -21.51
N THR A 61 -4.36 6.45 -22.31
CA THR A 61 -4.18 6.45 -23.77
C THR A 61 -2.73 6.68 -24.16
N GLU A 62 -2.05 7.61 -23.50
CA GLU A 62 -0.62 7.90 -23.72
C GLU A 62 0.26 6.70 -23.36
N ALA A 63 -0.09 5.96 -22.30
CA ALA A 63 0.58 4.71 -21.93
C ALA A 63 0.28 3.53 -22.88
N GLY A 64 -0.59 3.73 -23.87
CA GLY A 64 -0.93 2.74 -24.92
C GLY A 64 -1.91 1.67 -24.46
N PHE A 65 -2.70 1.90 -23.41
CA PHE A 65 -3.73 0.96 -22.98
C PHE A 65 -5.09 1.27 -23.63
N PRO A 66 -5.84 0.25 -24.06
CA PRO A 66 -7.22 0.42 -24.47
C PRO A 66 -8.07 0.85 -23.25
N VAL A 67 -8.92 1.87 -23.44
CA VAL A 67 -9.84 2.32 -22.41
C VAL A 67 -10.97 1.30 -22.25
N LEU A 68 -11.21 0.84 -21.02
CA LEU A 68 -12.35 0.02 -20.64
C LEU A 68 -13.51 0.94 -20.28
N ARG A 69 -14.72 0.59 -20.66
CA ARG A 69 -15.96 1.26 -20.24
C ARG A 69 -16.75 0.39 -19.28
N ALA A 70 -17.51 1.02 -18.41
CA ALA A 70 -18.34 0.29 -17.43
C ALA A 70 -19.29 -0.74 -18.08
N THR A 71 -19.81 -0.45 -19.28
CA THR A 71 -20.66 -1.35 -20.05
C THR A 71 -19.96 -2.63 -20.55
N ASP A 72 -18.64 -2.61 -20.64
CA ASP A 72 -17.84 -3.67 -21.26
C ASP A 72 -17.20 -4.60 -20.20
N LEU A 73 -17.56 -4.43 -18.91
CA LEU A 73 -17.00 -5.23 -17.81
C LEU A 73 -17.30 -6.73 -17.96
N GLY A 74 -18.44 -7.08 -18.56
CA GLY A 74 -18.79 -8.47 -18.86
C GLY A 74 -17.88 -9.17 -19.86
N GLU A 75 -17.01 -8.43 -20.57
CA GLU A 75 -15.99 -8.99 -21.45
C GLU A 75 -14.70 -9.38 -20.71
N CYS A 76 -14.56 -8.97 -19.44
CA CYS A 76 -13.36 -9.23 -18.64
C CYS A 76 -13.53 -10.50 -17.82
N ASP A 77 -12.48 -11.33 -17.82
CA ASP A 77 -12.42 -12.54 -17.00
C ASP A 77 -11.90 -12.22 -15.59
N ILE A 78 -11.12 -11.14 -15.45
CA ILE A 78 -10.58 -10.62 -14.20
C ILE A 78 -10.77 -9.10 -14.16
N LEU A 79 -11.17 -8.57 -13.01
CA LEU A 79 -11.28 -7.15 -12.73
C LEU A 79 -10.42 -6.79 -11.52
N ALA A 80 -9.30 -6.11 -11.73
CA ALA A 80 -8.44 -5.60 -10.68
C ALA A 80 -8.96 -4.23 -10.19
N VAL A 81 -9.49 -4.18 -8.97
CA VAL A 81 -10.08 -2.98 -8.35
C VAL A 81 -9.00 -2.23 -7.58
N LEU A 82 -8.28 -1.35 -8.29
CA LEU A 82 -7.08 -0.64 -7.81
C LEU A 82 -7.32 0.86 -7.67
N VAL A 83 -8.51 1.21 -7.26
CA VAL A 83 -8.92 2.57 -6.89
C VAL A 83 -8.90 2.74 -5.38
N PRO A 84 -8.91 3.99 -4.86
CA PRO A 84 -9.02 4.25 -3.43
C PRO A 84 -10.26 3.59 -2.80
N ASP A 85 -10.16 3.20 -1.54
CA ASP A 85 -11.22 2.47 -0.82
C ASP A 85 -12.55 3.20 -0.81
N GLU A 86 -12.52 4.54 -0.78
CA GLU A 86 -13.69 5.41 -0.75
C GLU A 86 -14.62 5.21 -1.94
N VAL A 87 -14.08 4.83 -3.09
CA VAL A 87 -14.87 4.65 -4.32
C VAL A 87 -15.17 3.17 -4.63
N GLN A 88 -14.54 2.22 -3.94
CA GLN A 88 -14.70 0.79 -4.22
C GLN A 88 -16.14 0.31 -3.95
N ALA A 89 -16.75 0.79 -2.86
CA ALA A 89 -18.13 0.41 -2.50
C ALA A 89 -19.12 0.86 -3.58
N GLU A 90 -18.95 2.03 -4.17
CA GLU A 90 -19.78 2.52 -5.27
C GLU A 90 -19.59 1.67 -6.53
N LEU A 91 -18.35 1.32 -6.88
CA LEU A 91 -18.05 0.47 -8.03
C LEU A 91 -18.65 -0.92 -7.87
N LEU A 92 -18.55 -1.51 -6.68
CA LEU A 92 -19.11 -2.83 -6.38
C LEU A 92 -20.64 -2.81 -6.49
N ASN A 93 -21.30 -1.79 -5.96
CA ASN A 93 -22.78 -1.68 -5.98
C ASN A 93 -23.34 -1.20 -7.33
N GLY A 94 -22.55 -0.49 -8.11
CA GLY A 94 -22.93 0.11 -9.39
C GLY A 94 -22.49 -0.74 -10.61
N PRO A 95 -21.40 -0.35 -11.30
CA PRO A 95 -21.02 -0.95 -12.57
C PRO A 95 -20.62 -2.43 -12.47
N ILE A 96 -19.92 -2.85 -11.42
CA ILE A 96 -19.54 -4.26 -11.24
C ILE A 96 -20.78 -5.10 -11.02
N ARG A 97 -21.69 -4.67 -10.14
CA ARG A 97 -22.98 -5.38 -9.92
C ARG A 97 -23.78 -5.52 -11.19
N SER A 98 -23.80 -4.50 -12.05
CA SER A 98 -24.66 -4.44 -13.22
C SER A 98 -24.08 -5.12 -14.45
N HIS A 99 -22.75 -5.15 -14.61
CA HIS A 99 -22.12 -5.51 -15.87
C HIS A 99 -21.09 -6.65 -15.78
N ALA A 100 -20.55 -6.96 -14.59
CA ALA A 100 -19.62 -8.10 -14.48
C ALA A 100 -20.33 -9.42 -14.77
N ALA A 101 -19.73 -10.30 -15.57
CA ALA A 101 -20.25 -11.61 -15.87
C ALA A 101 -20.14 -12.54 -14.64
N PRO A 102 -21.05 -13.52 -14.48
CA PRO A 102 -20.86 -14.58 -13.48
C PRO A 102 -19.52 -15.28 -13.64
N GLY A 103 -18.84 -15.56 -12.55
CA GLY A 103 -17.50 -16.17 -12.53
C GLY A 103 -16.34 -15.20 -12.80
N THR A 104 -16.59 -13.90 -13.03
CA THR A 104 -15.51 -12.90 -13.08
C THR A 104 -14.78 -12.88 -11.75
N LEU A 105 -13.44 -12.88 -11.78
CA LEU A 105 -12.59 -12.75 -10.60
C LEU A 105 -12.33 -11.28 -10.30
N LEU A 106 -12.72 -10.83 -9.11
CA LEU A 106 -12.36 -9.53 -8.56
C LEU A 106 -11.07 -9.64 -7.76
N LEU A 107 -10.10 -8.79 -8.07
CA LEU A 107 -8.83 -8.70 -7.35
C LEU A 107 -8.71 -7.34 -6.66
N PHE A 108 -8.29 -7.38 -5.40
CA PHE A 108 -8.06 -6.19 -4.59
C PHE A 108 -6.61 -6.18 -4.08
N ALA A 109 -6.02 -4.99 -4.01
CA ALA A 109 -4.69 -4.81 -3.42
C ALA A 109 -4.75 -4.59 -1.90
N HIS A 110 -5.94 -4.36 -1.34
CA HIS A 110 -6.25 -4.25 0.09
C HIS A 110 -7.70 -4.68 0.34
N GLY A 111 -7.94 -5.33 1.48
CA GLY A 111 -9.23 -5.96 1.77
C GLY A 111 -10.24 -5.10 2.50
N PHE A 112 -9.94 -3.84 2.83
CA PHE A 112 -10.76 -2.98 3.69
C PHE A 112 -12.25 -2.94 3.27
N THR A 113 -12.52 -2.60 2.01
CA THR A 113 -13.90 -2.50 1.52
C THR A 113 -14.65 -3.84 1.59
N LEU A 114 -13.99 -4.96 1.31
CA LEU A 114 -14.62 -6.28 1.39
C LEU A 114 -14.95 -6.68 2.83
N ARG A 115 -14.09 -6.31 3.77
CA ARG A 115 -14.31 -6.57 5.20
C ARG A 115 -15.45 -5.74 5.75
N GLU A 116 -15.48 -4.46 5.47
CA GLU A 116 -16.49 -3.53 6.00
C GLU A 116 -17.86 -3.68 5.30
N HIS A 117 -17.85 -4.11 4.03
CA HIS A 117 -19.06 -4.22 3.19
C HIS A 117 -19.20 -5.59 2.51
N PRO A 118 -19.18 -6.72 3.24
CA PRO A 118 -19.18 -8.05 2.64
C PRO A 118 -20.39 -8.34 1.75
N ARG A 119 -21.52 -7.65 1.97
CA ARG A 119 -22.74 -7.81 1.17
C ARG A 119 -22.68 -7.14 -0.21
N LEU A 120 -21.65 -6.34 -0.50
CA LEU A 120 -21.47 -5.74 -1.82
C LEU A 120 -20.91 -6.74 -2.82
N LEU A 121 -20.21 -7.77 -2.36
CA LEU A 121 -19.70 -8.84 -3.21
C LEU A 121 -20.87 -9.74 -3.65
N ARG A 122 -21.06 -9.87 -4.95
CA ARG A 122 -22.06 -10.76 -5.54
C ARG A 122 -21.63 -12.23 -5.33
N GLU A 123 -22.60 -13.10 -5.03
CA GLU A 123 -22.35 -14.53 -4.75
C GLU A 123 -21.85 -15.32 -5.96
N ASP A 124 -22.11 -14.84 -7.18
CA ASP A 124 -21.72 -15.47 -8.44
C ASP A 124 -20.40 -14.95 -9.01
N LEU A 125 -19.60 -14.24 -8.21
CA LEU A 125 -18.25 -13.77 -8.56
C LEU A 125 -17.19 -14.49 -7.74
N ASP A 126 -15.99 -14.58 -8.28
CA ASP A 126 -14.80 -14.90 -7.49
C ASP A 126 -14.20 -13.63 -6.88
N ALA A 127 -13.53 -13.75 -5.74
CA ALA A 127 -12.79 -12.64 -5.14
C ALA A 127 -11.51 -13.11 -4.43
N ALA A 128 -10.43 -12.36 -4.60
CA ALA A 128 -9.18 -12.61 -3.92
C ALA A 128 -8.42 -11.31 -3.62
N LEU A 129 -7.54 -11.37 -2.63
CA LEU A 129 -6.54 -10.34 -2.34
C LEU A 129 -5.22 -10.73 -3.01
N VAL A 130 -4.63 -9.79 -3.72
CA VAL A 130 -3.26 -9.82 -4.24
C VAL A 130 -2.63 -8.48 -3.87
N CYS A 131 -2.00 -8.42 -2.71
CA CYS A 131 -1.55 -7.19 -2.06
C CYS A 131 -0.02 -7.07 -2.16
N PRO A 132 0.55 -6.28 -3.09
CA PRO A 132 1.97 -5.98 -3.09
C PRO A 132 2.38 -5.25 -1.81
N LEU A 133 3.43 -5.69 -1.13
CA LEU A 133 3.94 -5.03 0.08
C LEU A 133 4.89 -3.88 -0.29
N GLY A 134 4.32 -2.82 -0.83
CA GLY A 134 5.03 -1.59 -1.20
C GLY A 134 4.35 -0.81 -2.32
N PRO A 135 4.86 0.40 -2.62
CA PRO A 135 4.28 1.25 -3.65
C PRO A 135 4.39 0.63 -5.04
N GLY A 136 3.47 0.99 -5.93
CA GLY A 136 3.46 0.48 -7.32
C GLY A 136 4.72 0.84 -8.10
N SER A 137 5.33 2.00 -7.86
CA SER A 137 6.62 2.36 -8.45
C SER A 137 7.71 1.34 -8.13
N LEU A 138 7.81 0.90 -6.88
CA LEU A 138 8.76 -0.13 -6.46
C LEU A 138 8.41 -1.50 -7.07
N LEU A 139 7.13 -1.85 -7.14
CA LEU A 139 6.68 -3.07 -7.82
C LEU A 139 7.18 -3.09 -9.27
N ARG A 140 6.98 -1.98 -10.00
CA ARG A 140 7.39 -1.84 -11.41
C ARG A 140 8.91 -1.90 -11.58
N GLU A 141 9.64 -1.18 -10.74
CA GLU A 141 11.12 -1.20 -10.72
C GLU A 141 11.64 -2.63 -10.55
N ARG A 142 11.21 -3.32 -9.51
CA ARG A 142 11.64 -4.71 -9.23
C ARG A 142 11.24 -5.68 -10.33
N PHE A 143 10.06 -5.48 -10.93
CA PHE A 143 9.63 -6.30 -12.07
C PHE A 143 10.57 -6.14 -13.27
N LEU A 144 10.96 -4.91 -13.62
CA LEU A 144 11.87 -4.61 -14.73
C LEU A 144 13.28 -5.15 -14.51
N GLU A 145 13.74 -5.19 -13.26
CA GLU A 145 15.00 -5.81 -12.86
C GLU A 145 14.97 -7.35 -12.95
N GLY A 146 13.83 -7.97 -13.29
CA GLY A 146 13.65 -9.42 -13.31
C GLY A 146 13.42 -10.04 -11.92
N GLY A 147 13.41 -9.20 -10.87
CA GLY A 147 13.05 -9.56 -9.52
C GLY A 147 11.55 -9.50 -9.26
N GLY A 148 11.16 -9.34 -8.00
CA GLY A 148 9.78 -9.20 -7.56
C GLY A 148 9.68 -8.46 -6.23
N LEU A 149 8.47 -8.04 -5.90
CA LEU A 149 8.11 -7.51 -4.59
C LEU A 149 7.34 -8.58 -3.82
N ALA A 150 7.60 -8.73 -2.54
CA ALA A 150 6.80 -9.63 -1.70
C ALA A 150 5.35 -9.12 -1.61
N GLY A 151 4.40 -10.04 -1.36
CA GLY A 151 3.00 -9.68 -1.27
C GLY A 151 2.24 -10.56 -0.28
N LEU A 152 1.01 -10.16 0.04
CA LEU A 152 0.03 -10.99 0.72
C LEU A 152 -0.96 -11.58 -0.30
N PHE A 153 -1.50 -12.74 0.02
CA PHE A 153 -2.48 -13.44 -0.79
C PHE A 153 -3.58 -14.05 0.08
N ALA A 154 -4.84 -13.81 -0.32
CA ALA A 154 -5.97 -14.50 0.29
C ALA A 154 -7.05 -14.78 -0.76
N ALA A 155 -7.53 -16.03 -0.84
CA ALA A 155 -8.78 -16.34 -1.52
C ALA A 155 -9.94 -15.91 -0.60
N VAL A 156 -10.85 -15.07 -1.11
CA VAL A 156 -11.97 -14.53 -0.32
C VAL A 156 -13.28 -15.24 -0.67
N GLN A 157 -13.55 -15.41 -1.95
CA GLN A 157 -14.73 -16.10 -2.46
C GLN A 157 -14.36 -16.89 -3.72
N ASP A 158 -14.81 -18.14 -3.79
CA ASP A 158 -14.53 -19.05 -4.90
C ASP A 158 -15.82 -19.70 -5.42
N PHE A 159 -16.50 -18.99 -6.31
CA PHE A 159 -17.72 -19.45 -6.98
C PHE A 159 -17.40 -20.47 -8.07
N THR A 160 -16.29 -20.23 -8.81
CA THR A 160 -15.94 -21.07 -9.97
C THR A 160 -15.12 -22.31 -9.60
N GLY A 161 -14.57 -22.39 -8.39
CA GLY A 161 -13.59 -23.41 -8.00
C GLY A 161 -12.18 -23.15 -8.52
N THR A 162 -11.91 -21.94 -9.09
CA THR A 162 -10.63 -21.58 -9.70
C THR A 162 -10.07 -20.23 -9.25
N ALA A 163 -10.70 -19.58 -8.27
CA ALA A 163 -10.32 -18.24 -7.81
C ALA A 163 -8.85 -18.18 -7.36
N GLU A 164 -8.42 -19.13 -6.53
CA GLU A 164 -7.02 -19.19 -6.04
C GLU A 164 -6.03 -19.31 -7.21
N ALA A 165 -6.25 -20.26 -8.10
CA ALA A 165 -5.33 -20.53 -9.20
C ALA A 165 -5.19 -19.32 -10.16
N ARG A 166 -6.31 -18.66 -10.48
CA ARG A 166 -6.36 -17.46 -11.33
C ARG A 166 -5.69 -16.26 -10.67
N ALA A 167 -5.94 -16.06 -9.37
CA ALA A 167 -5.34 -14.97 -8.62
C ALA A 167 -3.82 -15.15 -8.42
N LEU A 168 -3.36 -16.39 -8.20
CA LEU A 168 -1.93 -16.70 -8.16
C LEU A 168 -1.25 -16.51 -9.51
N ALA A 169 -1.91 -16.87 -10.62
CA ALA A 169 -1.40 -16.61 -11.96
C ALA A 169 -1.30 -15.09 -12.23
N TYR A 170 -2.28 -14.30 -11.79
CA TYR A 170 -2.21 -12.84 -11.85
C TYR A 170 -1.02 -12.30 -11.03
N ALA A 171 -0.85 -12.77 -9.80
CA ALA A 171 0.26 -12.38 -8.93
C ALA A 171 1.63 -12.71 -9.55
N ALA A 172 1.74 -13.85 -10.25
CA ALA A 172 2.94 -14.23 -11.01
C ALA A 172 3.19 -13.29 -12.19
N ALA A 173 2.14 -12.92 -12.91
CA ALA A 173 2.23 -12.01 -14.06
C ALA A 173 2.69 -10.59 -13.67
N ILE A 174 2.41 -10.15 -12.44
CA ILE A 174 2.95 -8.88 -11.91
C ILE A 174 4.25 -9.06 -11.11
N GLY A 175 4.83 -10.28 -11.09
CA GLY A 175 6.16 -10.56 -10.54
C GLY A 175 6.22 -10.90 -9.06
N LEU A 176 5.08 -10.95 -8.32
CA LEU A 176 5.11 -11.14 -6.87
C LEU A 176 5.62 -12.52 -6.46
N THR A 177 5.33 -13.58 -7.23
CA THR A 177 5.79 -14.94 -6.89
C THR A 177 7.31 -15.08 -6.94
N ARG A 178 8.02 -14.21 -7.66
CA ARG A 178 9.50 -14.20 -7.70
C ARG A 178 10.10 -13.90 -6.32
N ALA A 179 9.50 -12.98 -5.56
CA ALA A 179 9.88 -12.69 -4.18
C ALA A 179 9.14 -13.61 -3.18
N GLY A 180 7.89 -13.96 -3.47
CA GLY A 180 7.02 -14.82 -2.70
C GLY A 180 5.81 -14.10 -2.12
N LEU A 181 4.70 -14.81 -2.05
CA LEU A 181 3.45 -14.38 -1.47
C LEU A 181 3.25 -15.06 -0.11
N ILE A 182 2.90 -14.32 0.90
CA ILE A 182 2.52 -14.84 2.20
C ILE A 182 1.01 -15.12 2.16
N GLU A 183 0.63 -16.37 2.31
CA GLU A 183 -0.79 -16.74 2.40
C GLU A 183 -1.38 -16.24 3.71
N THR A 184 -2.52 -15.58 3.62
CA THR A 184 -3.22 -14.95 4.76
C THR A 184 -4.74 -15.11 4.61
N THR A 185 -5.50 -14.39 5.41
CA THR A 185 -6.96 -14.27 5.31
C THR A 185 -7.34 -12.81 5.12
N LEU A 186 -8.57 -12.54 4.65
CA LEU A 186 -9.11 -11.18 4.54
C LEU A 186 -8.98 -10.41 5.86
N GLU A 187 -9.35 -11.02 6.98
CA GLU A 187 -9.27 -10.38 8.30
C GLU A 187 -7.83 -10.11 8.73
N GLU A 188 -6.93 -11.08 8.54
CA GLU A 188 -5.53 -10.94 8.94
C GLU A 188 -4.82 -9.87 8.09
N GLU A 189 -5.11 -9.80 6.79
CA GLU A 189 -4.57 -8.78 5.89
C GLU A 189 -5.02 -7.38 6.34
N VAL A 190 -6.33 -7.13 6.45
CA VAL A 190 -6.85 -5.80 6.79
C VAL A 190 -6.38 -5.34 8.17
N VAL A 191 -6.41 -6.23 9.16
CA VAL A 191 -5.98 -5.88 10.52
C VAL A 191 -4.49 -5.60 10.58
N SER A 192 -3.65 -6.42 9.92
CA SER A 192 -2.20 -6.23 9.97
C SER A 192 -1.75 -5.01 9.18
N ASP A 193 -2.37 -4.74 8.04
CA ASP A 193 -2.03 -3.61 7.17
C ASP A 193 -2.38 -2.28 7.85
N LEU A 194 -3.63 -2.08 8.23
CA LEU A 194 -4.06 -0.87 8.94
C LEU A 194 -3.26 -0.65 10.23
N PHE A 195 -3.01 -1.71 11.00
CA PHE A 195 -2.22 -1.58 12.22
C PHE A 195 -0.78 -1.20 11.94
N ALA A 196 -0.15 -1.82 10.94
CA ALA A 196 1.23 -1.51 10.56
C ALA A 196 1.35 -0.07 10.07
N GLU A 197 0.41 0.41 9.26
CA GLU A 197 0.37 1.80 8.79
C GLU A 197 0.25 2.78 9.95
N GLN A 198 -0.72 2.59 10.84
CA GLN A 198 -0.99 3.51 11.94
C GLN A 198 0.10 3.48 13.01
N ALA A 199 0.49 2.29 13.47
CA ALA A 199 1.38 2.14 14.61
C ALA A 199 2.87 2.21 14.26
N VAL A 200 3.25 1.94 13.01
CA VAL A 200 4.67 1.83 12.62
C VAL A 200 5.01 2.66 11.39
N LEU A 201 4.41 2.37 10.22
CA LEU A 201 4.93 2.83 8.93
C LEU A 201 4.68 4.31 8.67
N VAL A 202 3.42 4.73 8.76
CA VAL A 202 2.98 6.08 8.40
C VAL A 202 2.78 6.94 9.64
N GLY A 203 2.18 6.38 10.71
CA GLY A 203 1.94 7.10 11.95
C GLY A 203 3.15 7.08 12.89
N GLY A 204 3.41 5.95 13.53
CA GLY A 204 4.37 5.86 14.64
C GLY A 204 5.81 6.26 14.30
N ALA A 205 6.33 5.88 13.12
CA ALA A 205 7.69 6.23 12.72
C ALA A 205 7.83 7.74 12.44
N VAL A 206 6.85 8.34 11.78
CA VAL A 206 6.86 9.78 11.46
C VAL A 206 6.79 10.61 12.74
N GLU A 207 5.91 10.27 13.68
CA GLU A 207 5.83 10.96 14.98
C GLU A 207 7.09 10.77 15.83
N LEU A 208 7.72 9.59 15.79
CA LEU A 208 8.99 9.38 16.46
C LEU A 208 10.11 10.27 15.88
N MET A 209 10.19 10.38 14.54
CA MET A 209 11.15 11.26 13.88
C MET A 209 10.89 12.73 14.22
N ARG A 210 9.63 13.17 14.21
CA ARG A 210 9.22 14.53 14.54
C ARG A 210 9.59 14.89 15.98
N ALA A 211 9.20 14.07 16.95
CA ALA A 211 9.49 14.29 18.37
C ALA A 211 11.00 14.32 18.66
N ALA A 212 11.79 13.47 17.97
CA ALA A 212 13.24 13.46 18.10
C ALA A 212 13.86 14.73 17.51
N TRP A 213 13.40 15.18 16.33
CA TRP A 213 13.83 16.41 15.68
C TRP A 213 13.54 17.65 16.55
N GLU A 214 12.31 17.78 17.07
CA GLU A 214 11.91 18.86 17.96
C GLU A 214 12.79 18.91 19.21
N THR A 215 13.01 17.77 19.85
CA THR A 215 13.85 17.65 21.06
C THR A 215 15.29 18.13 20.80
N LEU A 216 15.87 17.81 19.65
CA LEU A 216 17.21 18.25 19.29
C LEU A 216 17.26 19.76 19.00
N VAL A 217 16.28 20.28 18.28
CA VAL A 217 16.20 21.71 17.95
C VAL A 217 15.97 22.55 19.21
N GLU A 218 15.11 22.13 20.13
CA GLU A 218 14.91 22.75 21.44
C GLU A 218 16.21 22.77 22.27
N ALA A 219 17.07 21.76 22.11
CA ALA A 219 18.37 21.70 22.73
C ALA A 219 19.46 22.54 22.01
N GLY A 220 19.10 23.27 20.94
CA GLY A 220 19.99 24.17 20.20
C GLY A 220 20.76 23.53 19.03
N VAL A 221 20.40 22.30 18.61
CA VAL A 221 20.94 21.67 17.41
C VAL A 221 20.30 22.30 16.18
N SER A 222 21.07 22.54 15.10
CA SER A 222 20.48 23.07 13.86
C SER A 222 19.49 22.10 13.24
N GLY A 223 18.45 22.63 12.59
CA GLY A 223 17.35 21.84 12.02
C GLY A 223 17.83 20.82 10.98
N GLU A 224 18.84 21.17 10.19
CA GLU A 224 19.43 20.30 9.16
C GLU A 224 20.19 19.12 9.77
N VAL A 225 20.99 19.35 10.81
CA VAL A 225 21.69 18.26 11.53
C VAL A 225 20.68 17.35 12.20
N ALA A 226 19.68 17.92 12.88
CA ALA A 226 18.63 17.14 13.51
C ALA A 226 17.83 16.32 12.48
N TYR A 227 17.50 16.89 11.30
CA TYR A 227 16.79 16.18 10.23
C TYR A 227 17.63 15.03 9.68
N TYR A 228 18.90 15.29 9.35
CA TYR A 228 19.76 14.23 8.81
C TYR A 228 19.88 13.05 9.78
N SER A 229 20.14 13.35 11.07
CA SER A 229 20.33 12.32 12.09
C SER A 229 19.06 11.54 12.45
N CYS A 230 17.88 12.18 12.41
CA CYS A 230 16.63 11.51 12.80
C CYS A 230 15.87 10.89 11.64
N VAL A 231 16.10 11.33 10.39
CA VAL A 231 15.35 10.90 9.21
C VAL A 231 16.25 10.16 8.22
N GLU A 232 17.31 10.83 7.69
CA GLU A 232 18.14 10.24 6.63
C GLU A 232 18.99 9.06 7.12
N GLU A 233 19.59 9.16 8.31
CA GLU A 233 20.34 8.03 8.88
C GLU A 233 19.45 6.86 9.25
N LEU A 234 18.17 7.12 9.65
CA LEU A 234 17.22 6.04 9.94
C LEU A 234 17.01 5.12 8.73
N ARG A 235 16.94 5.66 7.52
CA ARG A 235 16.83 4.89 6.28
C ARG A 235 17.96 3.85 6.17
N GLN A 236 19.20 4.26 6.44
CA GLN A 236 20.37 3.37 6.38
C GLN A 236 20.29 2.25 7.45
N ILE A 237 19.81 2.59 8.64
CA ILE A 237 19.62 1.60 9.71
C ILE A 237 18.50 0.61 9.35
N LEU A 238 17.42 1.08 8.73
CA LEU A 238 16.31 0.21 8.27
C LEU A 238 16.77 -0.74 7.16
N GLU A 239 17.68 -0.33 6.27
CA GLU A 239 18.30 -1.22 5.27
C GLU A 239 19.07 -2.36 5.94
N LEU A 240 19.86 -2.06 7.01
CA LEU A 240 20.55 -3.08 7.80
C LEU A 240 19.57 -4.02 8.53
N VAL A 241 18.49 -3.47 9.09
CA VAL A 241 17.44 -4.27 9.76
C VAL A 241 16.75 -5.18 8.76
N SER A 242 16.43 -4.68 7.57
CA SER A 242 15.79 -5.46 6.52
C SER A 242 16.67 -6.63 6.03
N ARG A 243 17.97 -6.37 5.88
CA ARG A 243 18.93 -7.38 5.39
C ARG A 243 19.29 -8.42 6.42
N ASP A 244 19.61 -7.99 7.65
CA ASP A 244 20.29 -8.82 8.66
C ASP A 244 19.46 -9.03 9.93
N GLY A 245 18.25 -8.46 9.98
CA GLY A 245 17.41 -8.41 11.18
C GLY A 245 17.94 -7.46 12.25
N PRO A 246 17.14 -7.17 13.31
CA PRO A 246 17.55 -6.25 14.38
C PRO A 246 18.85 -6.67 15.10
N ALA A 247 19.08 -7.95 15.28
CA ALA A 247 20.29 -8.45 15.92
C ALA A 247 21.55 -8.26 15.04
N GLY A 248 21.41 -8.52 13.73
CA GLY A 248 22.48 -8.31 12.74
C GLY A 248 22.83 -6.83 12.62
N MET A 249 21.84 -5.96 12.49
CA MET A 249 22.05 -4.51 12.51
C MET A 249 22.83 -4.06 13.74
N ARG A 250 22.46 -4.54 14.95
CA ARG A 250 23.17 -4.20 16.20
C ARG A 250 24.62 -4.66 16.22
N SER A 251 24.97 -5.69 15.48
CA SER A 251 26.34 -6.19 15.35
C SER A 251 27.19 -5.34 14.39
N ALA A 252 26.54 -4.62 13.47
CA ALA A 252 27.17 -3.78 12.47
C ALA A 252 27.42 -2.32 12.92
N ILE A 253 26.91 -1.91 14.09
CA ILE A 253 27.04 -0.55 14.62
C ILE A 253 28.00 -0.47 15.80
N SER A 254 28.41 0.75 16.19
CA SER A 254 29.30 0.99 17.31
C SER A 254 28.76 0.45 18.64
N THR A 255 29.65 0.07 19.55
CA THR A 255 29.28 -0.41 20.89
C THR A 255 28.49 0.64 21.68
N THR A 256 28.83 1.91 21.52
CA THR A 256 28.16 3.05 22.16
C THR A 256 26.71 3.16 21.67
N ALA A 257 26.50 3.14 20.34
CA ALA A 257 25.17 3.20 19.74
C ALA A 257 24.32 1.99 20.16
N ARG A 258 24.92 0.79 20.12
CA ARG A 258 24.27 -0.46 20.56
C ARG A 258 23.83 -0.38 22.02
N TYR A 259 24.71 0.04 22.93
CA TYR A 259 24.38 0.19 24.35
C TYR A 259 23.27 1.22 24.56
N GLY A 260 23.39 2.41 23.94
CA GLY A 260 22.40 3.47 23.98
C GLY A 260 21.04 2.98 23.51
N GLY A 261 20.98 2.36 22.34
CA GLY A 261 19.73 1.84 21.75
C GLY A 261 19.07 0.77 22.62
N LEU A 262 19.84 -0.19 23.14
CA LEU A 262 19.30 -1.28 23.99
C LEU A 262 18.75 -0.78 25.33
N THR A 263 19.33 0.27 25.90
CA THR A 263 18.96 0.77 27.22
C THR A 263 17.91 1.89 27.17
N ARG A 264 17.85 2.71 26.10
CA ARG A 264 16.92 3.84 25.96
C ARG A 264 15.71 3.48 25.11
N GLY A 265 15.86 2.66 24.08
CA GLY A 265 14.75 2.24 23.22
C GLY A 265 13.52 1.75 23.99
N PRO A 266 13.65 0.81 24.96
CA PRO A 266 12.51 0.35 25.77
C PRO A 266 11.89 1.42 26.69
N ARG A 267 12.56 2.56 26.91
CA ARG A 267 11.99 3.69 27.68
C ARG A 267 11.19 4.63 26.76
N ILE A 268 11.60 4.77 25.49
CA ILE A 268 10.90 5.58 24.49
C ILE A 268 9.64 4.84 24.03
N VAL A 269 9.77 3.59 23.62
CA VAL A 269 8.63 2.72 23.31
C VAL A 269 8.33 1.86 24.56
N GLY A 270 7.85 2.52 25.60
CA GLY A 270 7.51 1.95 26.91
C GLY A 270 6.12 1.29 26.95
N GLU A 271 5.60 1.12 28.17
CA GLU A 271 4.29 0.49 28.35
C GLU A 271 3.13 1.37 27.86
N ASP A 272 3.24 2.69 27.99
CA ASP A 272 2.22 3.62 27.50
C ASP A 272 2.08 3.53 25.97
N ALA A 273 3.21 3.58 25.23
CA ALA A 273 3.18 3.38 23.78
C ALA A 273 2.60 2.01 23.37
N ARG A 274 2.91 0.96 24.14
CA ARG A 274 2.33 -0.37 23.93
C ARG A 274 0.85 -0.43 24.25
N ALA A 275 0.36 0.34 25.22
CA ALA A 275 -1.05 0.45 25.54
C ALA A 275 -1.81 1.11 24.39
N GLU A 276 -1.28 2.21 23.83
CA GLU A 276 -1.85 2.87 22.65
C GLU A 276 -1.86 1.95 21.40
N MET A 277 -0.78 1.20 21.16
CA MET A 277 -0.78 0.19 20.08
C MET A 277 -1.87 -0.87 20.24
N ARG A 278 -2.15 -1.29 21.49
CA ARG A 278 -3.26 -2.24 21.76
C ARG A 278 -4.63 -1.58 21.55
N ALA A 279 -4.77 -0.33 21.90
CA ALA A 279 -6.01 0.43 21.69
C ALA A 279 -6.27 0.59 20.18
N ALA A 280 -5.30 1.07 19.42
CA ALA A 280 -5.40 1.20 17.96
C ALA A 280 -5.74 -0.15 17.28
N LEU A 281 -5.11 -1.25 17.70
CA LEU A 281 -5.45 -2.57 17.19
C LEU A 281 -6.91 -2.97 17.49
N GLU A 282 -7.41 -2.65 18.67
CA GLU A 282 -8.78 -2.94 19.06
C GLU A 282 -9.78 -2.07 18.29
N GLU A 283 -9.47 -0.80 18.03
CA GLU A 283 -10.28 0.10 17.20
C GLU A 283 -10.43 -0.42 15.77
N ILE A 284 -9.34 -0.97 15.19
CA ILE A 284 -9.38 -1.62 13.88
C ILE A 284 -10.25 -2.87 13.93
N ARG A 285 -10.08 -3.73 14.94
CA ARG A 285 -10.80 -5.00 15.07
C ARG A 285 -12.29 -4.85 15.29
N THR A 286 -12.67 -3.85 16.08
CA THR A 286 -14.08 -3.57 16.38
C THR A 286 -14.79 -2.78 15.29
N GLY A 287 -14.04 -2.25 14.29
CA GLY A 287 -14.57 -1.40 13.23
C GLY A 287 -14.80 0.06 13.67
N SER A 288 -14.37 0.46 14.89
CA SER A 288 -14.52 1.85 15.32
C SER A 288 -13.66 2.81 14.50
N PHE A 289 -12.45 2.40 14.09
CA PHE A 289 -11.66 3.16 13.12
C PHE A 289 -12.37 3.32 11.77
N ALA A 290 -12.96 2.25 11.24
CA ALA A 290 -13.72 2.32 9.98
C ALA A 290 -14.94 3.25 10.09
N ALA A 291 -15.62 3.26 11.23
CA ALA A 291 -16.73 4.17 11.49
C ALA A 291 -16.27 5.63 11.60
N GLU A 292 -15.13 5.90 12.27
CA GLU A 292 -14.51 7.22 12.33
C GLU A 292 -14.12 7.72 10.93
N TRP A 293 -13.47 6.87 10.13
CA TRP A 293 -13.07 7.21 8.76
C TRP A 293 -14.28 7.52 7.87
N LYS A 294 -15.32 6.71 7.96
CA LYS A 294 -16.57 6.96 7.24
C LYS A 294 -17.19 8.29 7.63
N GLN A 295 -17.22 8.63 8.92
CA GLN A 295 -17.73 9.92 9.39
C GLN A 295 -16.91 11.09 8.86
N GLU A 296 -15.58 10.95 8.80
CA GLU A 296 -14.69 11.97 8.24
C GLU A 296 -15.00 12.21 6.76
N GLN A 297 -15.17 11.16 5.96
CA GLN A 297 -15.55 11.24 4.56
C GLN A 297 -16.91 11.93 4.37
N GLU A 298 -17.93 11.51 5.13
CA GLU A 298 -19.29 12.07 5.07
C GLU A 298 -19.33 13.54 5.51
N SER A 299 -18.41 13.98 6.37
CA SER A 299 -18.29 15.38 6.82
C SER A 299 -17.47 16.27 5.85
N GLY A 300 -16.97 15.72 4.76
CA GLY A 300 -16.20 16.43 3.75
C GLY A 300 -14.68 16.49 3.98
N GLY A 301 -14.12 15.65 4.87
CA GLY A 301 -12.66 15.45 5.01
C GLY A 301 -11.91 16.60 5.70
N GLY A 302 -12.59 17.50 6.39
CA GLY A 302 -12.00 18.72 6.92
C GLY A 302 -10.93 18.50 7.98
N ARG A 303 -11.07 17.44 8.80
CA ARG A 303 -10.05 17.09 9.81
C ARG A 303 -8.76 16.58 9.14
N LEU A 304 -8.90 15.72 8.14
CA LEU A 304 -7.75 15.21 7.38
C LEU A 304 -7.00 16.34 6.69
N GLU A 305 -7.72 17.27 6.06
CA GLU A 305 -7.13 18.44 5.40
C GLU A 305 -6.36 19.31 6.41
N ASP A 306 -6.95 19.60 7.58
CA ASP A 306 -6.28 20.37 8.64
C ASP A 306 -5.02 19.68 9.18
N LEU A 307 -5.06 18.37 9.39
CA LEU A 307 -3.90 17.60 9.84
C LEU A 307 -2.78 17.63 8.78
N THR A 308 -3.12 17.38 7.52
CA THR A 308 -2.18 17.43 6.39
C THR A 308 -1.55 18.81 6.22
N ARG A 309 -2.33 19.88 6.38
CA ARG A 309 -1.82 21.26 6.32
C ARG A 309 -0.83 21.54 7.44
N ARG A 310 -1.13 21.15 8.68
CA ARG A 310 -0.22 21.30 9.84
C ARG A 310 1.09 20.56 9.63
N GLU A 311 1.04 19.38 9.04
CA GLU A 311 2.23 18.60 8.72
C GLU A 311 3.11 19.30 7.67
N ARG A 312 2.53 19.80 6.58
CA ARG A 312 3.24 20.57 5.54
C ARG A 312 3.88 21.87 6.07
N GLU A 313 3.24 22.51 7.04
CA GLU A 313 3.71 23.75 7.67
C GLU A 313 4.75 23.51 8.77
N HIS A 314 5.00 22.26 9.15
CA HIS A 314 5.94 21.96 10.23
C HIS A 314 7.37 22.35 9.85
N PRO A 315 8.15 23.00 10.77
CA PRO A 315 9.52 23.47 10.47
C PRO A 315 10.48 22.37 10.03
N MET A 316 10.27 21.12 10.44
CA MET A 316 11.03 19.95 10.02
C MET A 316 11.00 19.78 8.49
N GLU A 317 9.87 20.08 7.84
CA GLU A 317 9.73 20.00 6.38
C GLU A 317 10.64 20.98 5.65
N ALA A 318 10.79 22.19 6.19
CA ALA A 318 11.72 23.18 5.62
C ALA A 318 13.19 22.74 5.75
N ALA A 319 13.57 22.17 6.91
CA ALA A 319 14.91 21.60 7.11
C ALA A 319 15.15 20.41 6.15
N GLY A 320 14.17 19.52 6.02
CA GLY A 320 14.24 18.38 5.11
C GLY A 320 14.40 18.77 3.64
N ARG A 321 13.65 19.77 3.17
CA ARG A 321 13.81 20.27 1.78
C ARG A 321 15.24 20.78 1.52
N ARG A 322 15.82 21.52 2.46
CA ARG A 322 17.24 21.99 2.33
C ARG A 322 18.21 20.82 2.30
N VAL A 323 18.06 19.84 3.21
CA VAL A 323 18.93 18.66 3.26
C VAL A 323 18.85 17.87 1.94
N ARG A 324 17.66 17.59 1.45
CA ARG A 324 17.46 16.85 0.19
C ARG A 324 18.03 17.61 -1.02
N ALA A 325 17.85 18.93 -1.07
CA ALA A 325 18.36 19.75 -2.17
C ALA A 325 19.90 19.81 -2.23
N GLU A 326 20.57 19.82 -1.07
CA GLU A 326 22.02 20.01 -1.00
C GLU A 326 22.80 18.69 -0.85
N LEU A 327 22.22 17.68 -0.20
CA LEU A 327 22.88 16.41 0.15
C LEU A 327 22.25 15.18 -0.49
N GLY A 328 21.22 15.36 -1.30
CA GLY A 328 20.59 14.25 -2.02
C GLY A 328 21.59 13.51 -2.93
N PRO A 329 21.41 12.20 -3.20
CA PRO A 329 22.29 11.46 -4.07
C PRO A 329 22.33 12.11 -5.47
N ALA A 330 23.55 12.24 -6.01
CA ALA A 330 23.75 12.68 -7.39
C ALA A 330 23.04 11.70 -8.33
N GLY A 331 21.89 12.11 -8.88
CA GLY A 331 21.00 11.26 -9.70
C GLY A 331 19.51 11.40 -9.37
N ASP A 332 19.15 11.90 -8.19
CA ASP A 332 17.76 12.23 -7.84
C ASP A 332 17.32 13.65 -8.28
N ALA A 333 18.15 14.35 -9.01
CA ALA A 333 17.86 15.70 -9.52
C ALA A 333 16.71 15.73 -10.58
N ASP A 334 16.25 14.56 -11.04
CA ASP A 334 15.12 14.40 -11.97
C ASP A 334 13.86 13.75 -11.32
N ARG A 335 13.84 13.60 -9.99
CA ARG A 335 12.55 13.39 -9.33
C ARG A 335 11.91 14.76 -9.19
N ASP A 336 11.09 15.10 -10.16
CA ASP A 336 10.14 16.18 -10.03
C ASP A 336 9.53 16.11 -8.63
N ASP A 337 9.55 17.26 -7.94
CA ASP A 337 8.76 17.53 -6.75
C ASP A 337 7.41 16.81 -6.96
N PRO A 338 6.96 15.92 -6.07
CA PRO A 338 5.67 15.27 -6.29
C PRO A 338 4.66 16.40 -6.40
N ALA A 339 4.44 16.80 -7.67
CA ALA A 339 3.47 17.80 -8.01
C ALA A 339 2.21 17.41 -7.29
N GLU A 340 1.69 18.34 -6.50
CA GLU A 340 0.38 18.39 -5.91
C GLU A 340 -0.38 17.08 -6.14
N VAL A 341 -0.31 16.18 -5.16
CA VAL A 341 -1.30 15.09 -5.09
C VAL A 341 -2.63 15.85 -5.05
N ASP A 342 -3.28 15.91 -6.19
CA ASP A 342 -4.60 16.50 -6.34
C ASP A 342 -5.53 15.73 -5.39
N THR A 343 -5.69 16.26 -4.19
CA THR A 343 -6.66 15.81 -3.20
C THR A 343 -8.05 16.33 -3.58
N GLY A 344 -8.32 16.46 -4.87
CA GLY A 344 -9.62 16.85 -5.38
C GLY A 344 -10.71 15.97 -4.80
N HIS A 345 -11.42 16.52 -3.81
CA HIS A 345 -12.70 15.99 -3.39
C HIS A 345 -13.58 15.82 -4.64
N PRO A 346 -14.32 14.73 -4.76
CA PRO A 346 -15.25 14.57 -5.87
C PRO A 346 -16.35 15.62 -5.72
N GLU A 347 -16.38 16.63 -6.59
CA GLU A 347 -17.65 17.25 -6.91
C GLU A 347 -18.49 16.18 -7.62
N ILE A 348 -19.67 15.97 -7.09
CA ILE A 348 -20.69 14.99 -7.45
C ILE A 348 -21.13 15.15 -8.90
#